data_406bf435027c78631ca7c99640f5d8d0
#
_entry.id   406bf435027c78631ca7c99640f5d8d0
#
_cell.length_a   1.000
_cell.length_b   1.000
_cell.length_c   1.000
_cell.angle_alpha   90.00
_cell.angle_beta   90.00
_cell.angle_gamma   90.00
#
_symmetry.space_group_name_H-M   'P 1'
#
loop_
_entity.id
_entity.type
_entity.pdbx_description
1 polymer ?
#
loop_
_entity_poly.entity_id
_entity_poly.type
_entity_poly.pdbx_seq_one_letter_code
_entity_poly.pdbx_strand_id
1 'polypeptide(L)'
;MAVLIFFVLAISVDVKAQCEYPNSAFKAGESLNYDLYFNWKFVWVKVGSTHYKITSSTYNGEKALKTDLIFLSNKACDKFFPMRDTLVSYSTNALVPLYFRKGAREGKRYTVDEVWYSYPSSGTTKMKMRYKDPDDEWEDKVETATECVNDMLNILALSRSMNFSKYKEGQRTIFRMVTGKRLSNQVLIYRGKKDFKANNDVTYRCLVFSLLNDKVKKEKELLRFYITDDANHMPVRIDFHLNFGEAVAKFLNGTGIRNPQTSVVKK
;
A
#
# COMPACT_ATOMS: atom_id res chain seq x y z
N MET A 1 13.78 -12.41 63.68
CA MET A 1 14.30 -12.36 62.32
C MET A 1 13.11 -12.19 61.38
N ALA A 2 12.84 -10.97 60.90
CA ALA A 2 11.72 -10.69 60.00
C ALA A 2 12.27 -10.69 58.56
N VAL A 3 11.76 -11.59 57.71
CA VAL A 3 12.11 -11.66 56.27
C VAL A 3 11.19 -10.69 55.53
N LEU A 4 11.75 -9.59 55.02
CA LEU A 4 11.05 -8.67 54.12
C LEU A 4 11.06 -9.27 52.73
N ILE A 5 9.90 -9.70 52.21
CA ILE A 5 9.72 -10.13 50.84
C ILE A 5 9.45 -8.88 50.00
N PHE A 6 10.44 -8.48 49.20
CA PHE A 6 10.26 -7.44 48.16
C PHE A 6 9.47 -8.00 46.98
N PHE A 7 8.23 -7.60 46.81
CA PHE A 7 7.47 -7.83 45.58
C PHE A 7 7.92 -6.82 44.53
N VAL A 8 8.72 -7.27 43.58
CA VAL A 8 9.03 -6.47 42.37
C VAL A 8 7.83 -6.52 41.46
N LEU A 9 6.99 -5.48 41.46
CA LEU A 9 5.99 -5.26 40.43
C LEU A 9 6.72 -4.97 39.09
N ALA A 10 6.72 -5.95 38.19
CA ALA A 10 7.12 -5.73 36.81
C ALA A 10 6.04 -4.83 36.16
N ILE A 11 6.30 -3.54 36.05
CA ILE A 11 5.50 -2.61 35.27
C ILE A 11 5.84 -2.91 33.81
N SER A 12 4.95 -3.62 33.11
CA SER A 12 5.02 -3.72 31.66
C SER A 12 4.71 -2.34 31.09
N VAL A 13 5.73 -1.62 30.67
CA VAL A 13 5.57 -0.39 29.90
C VAL A 13 5.12 -0.83 28.51
N ASP A 14 3.83 -0.65 28.18
CA ASP A 14 3.36 -0.76 26.81
C ASP A 14 4.08 0.31 25.98
N VAL A 15 5.12 -0.10 25.28
CA VAL A 15 5.80 0.75 24.29
C VAL A 15 4.86 0.90 23.09
N LYS A 16 4.03 1.95 23.13
CA LYS A 16 3.17 2.28 21.97
C LYS A 16 4.06 2.58 20.78
N ALA A 17 3.83 1.84 19.70
CA ALA A 17 4.48 2.11 18.43
C ALA A 17 4.12 3.53 17.96
N GLN A 18 5.12 4.31 17.56
CA GLN A 18 4.97 5.70 17.10
C GLN A 18 4.02 5.85 15.90
N CYS A 19 3.67 4.74 15.23
CA CYS A 19 3.04 4.71 13.92
C CYS A 19 1.57 4.24 13.96
N GLU A 20 0.91 4.29 15.12
CA GLU A 20 -0.49 3.92 15.22
C GLU A 20 -1.39 4.91 14.46
N TYR A 21 -2.26 4.38 13.62
CA TYR A 21 -3.27 5.16 12.90
C TYR A 21 -4.64 4.46 12.96
N PRO A 22 -5.71 5.15 13.34
CA PRO A 22 -7.03 4.55 13.42
C PRO A 22 -7.55 4.18 12.03
N ASN A 23 -7.86 2.91 11.82
CA ASN A 23 -8.47 2.44 10.57
C ASN A 23 -9.99 2.53 10.65
N SER A 24 -10.58 3.41 9.85
CA SER A 24 -12.02 3.56 9.68
C SER A 24 -12.52 3.20 8.26
N ALA A 25 -11.61 3.03 7.30
CA ALA A 25 -11.94 2.94 5.89
C ALA A 25 -12.28 1.51 5.42
N PHE A 26 -11.65 0.50 5.99
CA PHE A 26 -11.79 -0.89 5.55
C PHE A 26 -11.81 -1.88 6.72
N LYS A 27 -12.07 -3.13 6.45
CA LYS A 27 -12.03 -4.24 7.42
C LYS A 27 -11.52 -5.51 6.78
N ALA A 28 -11.15 -6.49 7.60
CA ALA A 28 -10.89 -7.84 7.12
C ALA A 28 -12.11 -8.42 6.40
N GLY A 29 -11.89 -9.13 5.31
CA GLY A 29 -12.91 -9.62 4.37
C GLY A 29 -13.12 -8.71 3.17
N GLU A 30 -12.49 -7.51 3.09
CA GLU A 30 -12.52 -6.71 1.88
C GLU A 30 -11.72 -7.38 0.76
N SER A 31 -12.34 -7.44 -0.43
CA SER A 31 -11.71 -7.94 -1.66
C SER A 31 -12.12 -7.06 -2.82
N LEU A 32 -11.14 -6.48 -3.53
CA LEU A 32 -11.34 -5.57 -4.65
C LEU A 32 -10.63 -6.11 -5.89
N ASN A 33 -11.34 -6.15 -7.02
CA ASN A 33 -10.83 -6.68 -8.28
C ASN A 33 -10.78 -5.56 -9.32
N TYR A 34 -9.73 -5.59 -10.14
CA TYR A 34 -9.48 -4.58 -11.15
C TYR A 34 -9.09 -5.23 -12.47
N ASP A 35 -9.51 -4.61 -13.57
CA ASP A 35 -8.95 -4.86 -14.89
C ASP A 35 -7.71 -4.00 -15.09
N LEU A 36 -6.67 -4.59 -15.66
CA LEU A 36 -5.40 -3.94 -15.95
C LEU A 36 -5.26 -3.67 -17.45
N TYR A 37 -4.98 -2.42 -17.80
CA TYR A 37 -4.79 -1.96 -19.18
C TYR A 37 -3.39 -1.37 -19.33
N PHE A 38 -2.85 -1.50 -20.53
CA PHE A 38 -1.59 -0.87 -20.93
C PHE A 38 -1.81 -0.08 -22.22
N ASN A 39 -1.19 1.10 -22.31
CA ASN A 39 -1.23 1.93 -23.50
C ASN A 39 -0.15 1.47 -24.48
N TRP A 40 -0.60 0.80 -25.54
CA TRP A 40 0.27 0.36 -26.63
C TRP A 40 0.02 1.21 -27.86
N LYS A 41 0.99 2.04 -28.26
CA LYS A 41 0.91 2.88 -29.46
C LYS A 41 -0.44 3.60 -29.59
N PHE A 42 -0.87 4.31 -28.54
CA PHE A 42 -2.14 5.06 -28.46
C PHE A 42 -3.42 4.21 -28.30
N VAL A 43 -3.32 2.90 -28.19
CA VAL A 43 -4.46 2.00 -27.93
C VAL A 43 -4.35 1.39 -26.54
N TRP A 44 -5.43 1.47 -25.78
CA TRP A 44 -5.53 0.82 -24.48
C TRP A 44 -5.92 -0.65 -24.65
N VAL A 45 -5.04 -1.55 -24.27
CA VAL A 45 -5.24 -3.00 -24.37
C VAL A 45 -5.37 -3.56 -22.96
N LYS A 46 -6.39 -4.42 -22.73
CA LYS A 46 -6.51 -5.17 -21.48
C LYS A 46 -5.40 -6.21 -21.41
N VAL A 47 -4.48 -6.04 -20.47
CA VAL A 47 -3.28 -6.87 -20.31
C VAL A 47 -3.36 -7.85 -19.16
N GLY A 48 -4.34 -7.70 -18.27
CA GLY A 48 -4.43 -8.57 -17.10
C GLY A 48 -5.48 -8.12 -16.08
N SER A 49 -5.26 -8.55 -14.86
CA SER A 49 -6.06 -8.20 -13.67
C SER A 49 -5.18 -7.97 -12.45
N THR A 50 -5.74 -7.27 -11.47
CA THR A 50 -5.15 -7.18 -10.13
C THR A 50 -6.19 -7.40 -9.06
N HIS A 51 -5.77 -8.04 -7.97
CA HIS A 51 -6.62 -8.38 -6.82
C HIS A 51 -6.01 -7.78 -5.56
N TYR A 52 -6.79 -7.00 -4.85
CA TYR A 52 -6.46 -6.46 -3.54
C TYR A 52 -7.35 -7.10 -2.50
N LYS A 53 -6.77 -7.69 -1.46
CA LYS A 53 -7.52 -8.40 -0.43
C LYS A 53 -6.97 -8.10 0.96
N ILE A 54 -7.88 -7.92 1.92
CA ILE A 54 -7.54 -7.76 3.34
C ILE A 54 -8.17 -8.91 4.12
N THR A 55 -7.37 -9.61 4.91
CA THR A 55 -7.82 -10.73 5.74
C THR A 55 -7.37 -10.57 7.19
N SER A 56 -8.14 -11.12 8.12
CA SER A 56 -7.66 -11.34 9.49
C SER A 56 -6.60 -12.42 9.47
N SER A 57 -5.52 -12.20 10.20
CA SER A 57 -4.38 -13.12 10.29
C SER A 57 -3.71 -13.00 11.64
N THR A 58 -2.62 -13.75 11.82
CA THR A 58 -1.69 -13.60 12.94
C THR A 58 -0.28 -13.40 12.38
N TYR A 59 0.52 -12.61 13.07
CA TYR A 59 1.92 -12.44 12.80
C TYR A 59 2.70 -12.54 14.12
N ASN A 60 3.65 -13.49 14.20
CA ASN A 60 4.38 -13.80 15.44
C ASN A 60 3.48 -14.06 16.67
N GLY A 61 2.32 -14.69 16.46
CA GLY A 61 1.35 -14.98 17.52
C GLY A 61 0.34 -13.89 17.82
N GLU A 62 0.56 -12.66 17.34
CA GLU A 62 -0.31 -11.51 17.57
C GLU A 62 -1.33 -11.32 16.43
N LYS A 63 -2.51 -10.76 16.76
CA LYS A 63 -3.55 -10.44 15.76
C LYS A 63 -3.04 -9.40 14.78
N ALA A 64 -3.20 -9.68 13.49
CA ALA A 64 -2.77 -8.81 12.41
C ALA A 64 -3.82 -8.74 11.28
N LEU A 65 -3.74 -7.66 10.49
CA LEU A 65 -4.33 -7.58 9.16
C LEU A 65 -3.27 -8.02 8.15
N LYS A 66 -3.63 -8.96 7.27
CA LYS A 66 -2.84 -9.32 6.10
C LYS A 66 -3.46 -8.66 4.89
N THR A 67 -2.67 -7.90 4.15
CA THR A 67 -3.02 -7.27 2.88
C THR A 67 -2.27 -7.96 1.76
N ASP A 68 -3.00 -8.48 0.79
CA ASP A 68 -2.44 -9.07 -0.44
C ASP A 68 -2.79 -8.17 -1.64
N LEU A 69 -1.82 -7.89 -2.51
CA LEU A 69 -2.01 -7.26 -3.81
C LEU A 69 -1.31 -8.11 -4.87
N ILE A 70 -2.07 -8.63 -5.82
CA ILE A 70 -1.59 -9.57 -6.83
C ILE A 70 -1.85 -8.98 -8.21
N PHE A 71 -0.81 -8.92 -9.05
CA PHE A 71 -0.91 -8.54 -10.46
C PHE A 71 -0.69 -9.78 -11.34
N LEU A 72 -1.59 -9.99 -12.29
CA LEU A 72 -1.57 -11.13 -13.20
C LEU A 72 -1.78 -10.66 -14.63
N SER A 73 -0.81 -10.91 -15.52
CA SER A 73 -1.03 -10.73 -16.96
C SER A 73 -1.96 -11.82 -17.50
N ASN A 74 -2.69 -11.52 -18.57
CA ASN A 74 -3.55 -12.48 -19.26
C ASN A 74 -2.74 -13.40 -20.17
N LYS A 75 -3.36 -14.51 -20.65
CA LYS A 75 -2.70 -15.51 -21.51
C LYS A 75 -2.12 -14.93 -22.80
N ALA A 76 -2.71 -13.88 -23.36
CA ALA A 76 -2.20 -13.25 -24.59
C ALA A 76 -0.90 -12.49 -24.31
N CYS A 77 -0.87 -11.72 -23.22
CA CYS A 77 0.33 -10.97 -22.80
C CYS A 77 1.43 -11.89 -22.28
N ASP A 78 1.11 -13.04 -21.68
CA ASP A 78 2.08 -14.01 -21.18
C ASP A 78 3.02 -14.54 -22.28
N LYS A 79 2.58 -14.53 -23.52
CA LYS A 79 3.42 -14.94 -24.67
C LYS A 79 4.60 -13.99 -24.92
N PHE A 80 4.47 -12.72 -24.50
CA PHE A 80 5.46 -11.68 -24.76
C PHE A 80 6.11 -11.19 -23.48
N PHE A 81 5.31 -10.94 -22.43
CA PHE A 81 5.78 -10.39 -21.18
C PHE A 81 4.89 -10.90 -20.02
N PRO A 82 5.17 -12.11 -19.51
CA PRO A 82 4.46 -12.61 -18.32
C PRO A 82 4.74 -11.74 -17.11
N MET A 83 3.67 -11.31 -16.42
CA MET A 83 3.73 -10.55 -15.17
C MET A 83 3.00 -11.30 -14.07
N ARG A 84 3.68 -11.54 -12.97
CA ARG A 84 3.19 -12.26 -11.78
C ARG A 84 3.78 -11.60 -10.54
N ASP A 85 3.18 -10.49 -10.12
CA ASP A 85 3.67 -9.79 -8.94
C ASP A 85 2.75 -10.07 -7.76
N THR A 86 3.36 -10.36 -6.64
CA THR A 86 2.66 -10.57 -5.37
C THR A 86 3.26 -9.68 -4.32
N LEU A 87 2.43 -8.79 -3.74
CA LEU A 87 2.79 -7.97 -2.61
C LEU A 87 1.97 -8.42 -1.41
N VAL A 88 2.63 -8.59 -0.28
CA VAL A 88 2.02 -8.97 1.00
C VAL A 88 2.51 -8.01 2.07
N SER A 89 1.60 -7.49 2.89
CA SER A 89 1.94 -6.71 4.07
C SER A 89 1.15 -7.23 5.27
N TYR A 90 1.81 -7.28 6.42
CA TYR A 90 1.17 -7.50 7.71
C TYR A 90 1.25 -6.23 8.53
N SER A 91 0.14 -5.83 9.10
CA SER A 91 0.07 -4.69 10.03
C SER A 91 -0.82 -5.01 11.23
N THR A 92 -0.68 -4.26 12.31
CA THR A 92 -1.67 -4.28 13.38
C THR A 92 -3.01 -3.72 12.91
N ASN A 93 -4.08 -3.85 13.71
CA ASN A 93 -5.36 -3.19 13.44
C ASN A 93 -5.25 -1.64 13.44
N ALA A 94 -4.24 -1.09 14.12
CA ALA A 94 -3.90 0.33 14.12
C ALA A 94 -2.89 0.68 13.00
N LEU A 95 -2.77 -0.15 11.97
CA LEU A 95 -1.95 0.05 10.78
C LEU A 95 -0.44 0.21 11.05
N VAL A 96 0.06 -0.30 12.17
CA VAL A 96 1.51 -0.37 12.43
C VAL A 96 2.11 -1.48 11.59
N PRO A 97 3.11 -1.22 10.72
CA PRO A 97 3.72 -2.24 9.88
C PRO A 97 4.42 -3.34 10.71
N LEU A 98 4.30 -4.58 10.30
CA LEU A 98 4.96 -5.74 10.93
C LEU A 98 5.89 -6.46 9.96
N TYR A 99 5.45 -6.64 8.72
CA TYR A 99 6.20 -7.32 7.67
C TYR A 99 5.69 -6.90 6.30
N PHE A 100 6.61 -6.83 5.34
CA PHE A 100 6.31 -6.61 3.93
C PHE A 100 7.13 -7.53 3.04
N ARG A 101 6.52 -8.03 1.98
CA ARG A 101 7.21 -8.75 0.91
C ARG A 101 6.61 -8.38 -0.44
N LYS A 102 7.47 -8.08 -1.41
CA LYS A 102 7.16 -8.02 -2.83
C LYS A 102 7.96 -9.10 -3.55
N GLY A 103 7.29 -10.01 -4.24
CA GLY A 103 7.90 -10.90 -5.23
C GLY A 103 7.37 -10.49 -6.60
N ALA A 104 8.24 -10.02 -7.49
CA ALA A 104 7.85 -9.54 -8.80
C ALA A 104 8.51 -10.38 -9.90
N ARG A 105 7.68 -11.03 -10.72
CA ARG A 105 8.10 -11.71 -11.94
C ARG A 105 7.65 -10.92 -13.15
N GLU A 106 8.59 -10.22 -13.75
CA GLU A 106 8.38 -9.34 -14.89
C GLU A 106 9.20 -9.86 -16.10
N GLY A 107 8.52 -10.54 -17.03
CA GLY A 107 9.17 -11.26 -18.09
C GLY A 107 10.03 -12.43 -17.57
N LYS A 108 11.32 -12.38 -17.83
CA LYS A 108 12.29 -13.38 -17.34
C LYS A 108 12.88 -13.00 -15.96
N ARG A 109 12.72 -11.76 -15.53
CA ARG A 109 13.27 -11.27 -14.26
C ARG A 109 12.38 -11.66 -13.10
N TYR A 110 13.01 -12.06 -11.98
CA TYR A 110 12.34 -12.24 -10.71
C TYR A 110 13.11 -11.53 -9.61
N THR A 111 12.45 -10.58 -8.94
CA THR A 111 13.02 -9.80 -7.85
C THR A 111 12.23 -10.03 -6.57
N VAL A 112 12.89 -9.90 -5.43
CA VAL A 112 12.25 -9.96 -4.11
C VAL A 112 12.69 -8.79 -3.27
N ASP A 113 11.74 -8.12 -2.64
CA ASP A 113 11.94 -7.16 -1.55
C ASP A 113 11.26 -7.70 -0.30
N GLU A 114 11.96 -7.71 0.85
CA GLU A 114 11.39 -8.08 2.15
C GLU A 114 11.79 -7.07 3.22
N VAL A 115 10.87 -6.79 4.15
CA VAL A 115 11.11 -5.90 5.29
C VAL A 115 10.43 -6.48 6.53
N TRP A 116 11.20 -6.63 7.60
CA TRP A 116 10.72 -6.96 8.95
C TRP A 116 10.87 -5.74 9.84
N TYR A 117 9.80 -5.37 10.51
CA TYR A 117 9.76 -4.22 11.40
C TYR A 117 9.87 -4.66 12.86
N SER A 118 10.55 -3.86 13.65
CA SER A 118 10.59 -3.97 15.11
C SER A 118 10.67 -2.58 15.75
N TYR A 119 10.16 -2.48 16.96
CA TYR A 119 9.99 -1.22 17.69
C TYR A 119 10.69 -1.32 19.05
N PRO A 120 12.04 -1.21 19.11
CA PRO A 120 12.82 -1.47 20.33
C PRO A 120 12.59 -0.43 21.42
N SER A 121 12.15 0.77 21.07
CA SER A 121 11.77 1.85 22.01
C SER A 121 10.70 2.74 21.40
N SER A 122 10.02 3.51 22.25
CA SER A 122 9.08 4.54 21.77
C SER A 122 9.78 5.49 20.80
N GLY A 123 9.15 5.73 19.64
CA GLY A 123 9.69 6.62 18.63
C GLY A 123 10.77 6.02 17.72
N THR A 124 11.12 4.74 17.86
CA THR A 124 12.16 4.11 17.05
C THR A 124 11.60 2.97 16.21
N THR A 125 11.76 3.06 14.90
CA THR A 125 11.47 1.98 13.95
C THR A 125 12.77 1.36 13.47
N LYS A 126 12.97 0.07 13.72
CA LYS A 126 14.10 -0.71 13.20
C LYS A 126 13.59 -1.66 12.12
N MET A 127 14.22 -1.64 10.95
CA MET A 127 13.88 -2.45 9.80
C MET A 127 15.04 -3.37 9.45
N LYS A 128 14.79 -4.68 9.44
CA LYS A 128 15.64 -5.63 8.72
C LYS A 128 15.11 -5.69 7.30
N MET A 129 15.95 -5.40 6.33
CA MET A 129 15.62 -5.33 4.92
C MET A 129 16.37 -6.41 4.18
N ARG A 130 15.73 -7.04 3.20
CA ARG A 130 16.33 -8.02 2.33
C ARG A 130 15.89 -7.79 0.89
N TYR A 131 16.81 -7.96 -0.03
CA TYR A 131 16.59 -7.75 -1.43
C TYR A 131 17.29 -8.83 -2.28
N LYS A 132 16.66 -9.20 -3.39
CA LYS A 132 17.26 -10.07 -4.40
C LYS A 132 16.94 -9.55 -5.81
N ASP A 133 17.96 -9.24 -6.60
CA ASP A 133 17.89 -9.07 -8.04
C ASP A 133 18.00 -10.44 -8.77
N PRO A 134 17.55 -10.57 -10.02
CA PRO A 134 17.53 -11.85 -10.73
C PRO A 134 18.89 -12.56 -10.81
N ASP A 135 19.95 -11.77 -10.99
CA ASP A 135 21.30 -12.26 -11.25
C ASP A 135 22.22 -12.15 -10.02
N ASP A 136 21.68 -11.66 -8.87
CA ASP A 136 22.45 -11.38 -7.66
C ASP A 136 22.10 -12.35 -6.52
N GLU A 137 22.99 -12.43 -5.56
CA GLU A 137 22.72 -13.06 -4.27
C GLU A 137 21.80 -12.17 -3.41
N TRP A 138 21.36 -12.72 -2.27
CA TRP A 138 20.58 -11.98 -1.30
C TRP A 138 21.43 -10.89 -0.64
N GLU A 139 20.94 -9.66 -0.67
CA GLU A 139 21.48 -8.54 0.09
C GLU A 139 20.64 -8.30 1.35
N ASP A 140 21.28 -8.32 2.52
CA ASP A 140 20.66 -8.02 3.82
C ASP A 140 21.15 -6.67 4.34
N LYS A 141 20.25 -5.86 4.89
CA LYS A 141 20.54 -4.54 5.46
C LYS A 141 19.67 -4.28 6.68
N VAL A 142 20.22 -3.54 7.65
CA VAL A 142 19.47 -3.06 8.82
C VAL A 142 19.50 -1.53 8.83
N GLU A 143 18.34 -0.93 8.93
CA GLU A 143 18.17 0.52 9.07
C GLU A 143 17.35 0.85 10.31
N THR A 144 17.58 2.03 10.88
CA THR A 144 16.83 2.55 12.02
C THR A 144 16.40 3.98 11.72
N ALA A 145 15.17 4.31 12.08
CA ALA A 145 14.59 5.65 11.90
C ALA A 145 13.87 6.08 13.19
N THR A 146 13.84 7.39 13.44
CA THR A 146 13.10 8.01 14.55
C THR A 146 11.73 8.54 14.10
N GLU A 147 11.28 8.10 12.94
CA GLU A 147 10.01 8.46 12.31
C GLU A 147 9.24 7.20 11.87
N CYS A 148 7.97 7.37 11.56
CA CYS A 148 7.17 6.30 10.98
C CYS A 148 7.66 5.92 9.59
N VAL A 149 8.00 4.64 9.43
CA VAL A 149 8.41 4.08 8.14
C VAL A 149 7.40 3.01 7.72
N ASN A 150 6.94 3.09 6.50
CA ASN A 150 5.89 2.24 5.96
C ASN A 150 6.34 1.55 4.67
N ASP A 151 5.77 0.39 4.39
CA ASP A 151 5.85 -0.21 3.06
C ASP A 151 4.78 0.37 2.12
N MET A 152 4.83 -0.02 0.86
CA MET A 152 3.94 0.45 -0.20
C MET A 152 2.45 0.15 0.11
N LEU A 153 2.14 -1.05 0.61
CA LEU A 153 0.75 -1.45 0.92
C LEU A 153 0.24 -0.76 2.17
N ASN A 154 1.13 -0.55 3.15
CA ASN A 154 0.77 0.17 4.36
C ASN A 154 0.52 1.66 4.09
N ILE A 155 1.28 2.31 3.18
CA ILE A 155 0.99 3.68 2.72
C ILE A 155 -0.39 3.75 2.06
N LEU A 156 -0.77 2.75 1.25
CA LEU A 156 -2.10 2.70 0.66
C LEU A 156 -3.18 2.57 1.75
N ALA A 157 -3.00 1.71 2.73
CA ALA A 157 -3.91 1.53 3.85
C ALA A 157 -4.06 2.80 4.71
N LEU A 158 -2.93 3.45 5.05
CA LEU A 158 -2.90 4.73 5.76
C LEU A 158 -3.62 5.83 4.96
N SER A 159 -3.31 5.97 3.68
CA SER A 159 -3.94 6.97 2.81
C SER A 159 -5.46 6.80 2.77
N ARG A 160 -5.98 5.57 2.71
CA ARG A 160 -7.43 5.30 2.77
C ARG A 160 -8.06 5.70 4.11
N SER A 161 -7.30 5.64 5.19
CA SER A 161 -7.77 5.95 6.56
C SER A 161 -7.64 7.43 6.92
N MET A 162 -7.01 8.26 6.08
CA MET A 162 -6.82 9.69 6.33
C MET A 162 -8.12 10.49 6.19
N ASN A 163 -8.22 11.58 6.95
CA ASN A 163 -9.31 12.53 6.82
C ASN A 163 -8.96 13.64 5.83
N PHE A 164 -9.59 13.62 4.65
CA PHE A 164 -9.36 14.58 3.58
C PHE A 164 -10.34 15.76 3.56
N SER A 165 -11.27 15.86 4.52
CA SER A 165 -12.33 16.89 4.53
C SER A 165 -11.81 18.33 4.49
N LYS A 166 -10.60 18.57 5.02
CA LYS A 166 -9.96 19.89 5.07
C LYS A 166 -8.83 20.06 4.04
N TYR A 167 -8.61 19.08 3.17
CA TYR A 167 -7.53 19.17 2.18
C TYR A 167 -7.84 20.21 1.12
N LYS A 168 -6.85 21.04 0.82
CA LYS A 168 -6.85 21.98 -0.30
C LYS A 168 -6.07 21.40 -1.47
N GLU A 169 -6.49 21.70 -2.68
CA GLU A 169 -5.76 21.28 -3.87
C GLU A 169 -4.30 21.78 -3.81
N GLY A 170 -3.38 20.89 -4.17
CA GLY A 170 -1.94 21.11 -4.01
C GLY A 170 -1.38 20.72 -2.64
N GLN A 171 -2.21 20.40 -1.66
CA GLN A 171 -1.73 19.97 -0.33
C GLN A 171 -0.89 18.70 -0.43
N ARG A 172 0.24 18.69 0.27
CA ARG A 172 1.25 17.63 0.25
C ARG A 172 1.26 16.87 1.56
N THR A 173 1.38 15.56 1.47
CA THR A 173 1.62 14.65 2.61
C THR A 173 2.85 13.80 2.30
N ILE A 174 3.81 13.76 3.21
CA ILE A 174 5.06 13.02 3.03
C ILE A 174 4.98 11.72 3.82
N PHE A 175 5.31 10.61 3.16
CA PHE A 175 5.47 9.29 3.77
C PHE A 175 6.92 8.83 3.65
N ARG A 176 7.50 8.34 4.75
CA ARG A 176 8.77 7.61 4.70
C ARG A 176 8.48 6.17 4.30
N MET A 177 8.99 5.77 3.13
CA MET A 177 8.78 4.44 2.56
C MET A 177 10.06 3.62 2.58
N VAL A 178 9.92 2.33 2.92
CA VAL A 178 10.99 1.33 2.83
C VAL A 178 10.65 0.29 1.78
N THR A 179 11.66 -0.17 1.08
CA THR A 179 11.66 -1.40 0.25
C THR A 179 12.73 -2.35 0.80
N GLY A 180 12.87 -3.55 0.23
CA GLY A 180 13.98 -4.46 0.59
C GLY A 180 15.37 -3.84 0.40
N LYS A 181 15.50 -2.78 -0.41
CA LYS A 181 16.78 -2.17 -0.81
C LYS A 181 17.08 -0.83 -0.14
N ARG A 182 16.07 0.01 0.11
CA ARG A 182 16.30 1.41 0.55
C ARG A 182 15.10 2.08 1.21
N LEU A 183 15.40 3.16 1.96
CA LEU A 183 14.42 4.13 2.41
C LEU A 183 14.34 5.31 1.42
N SER A 184 13.12 5.84 1.23
CA SER A 184 12.87 7.02 0.39
C SER A 184 11.64 7.78 0.88
N ASN A 185 11.57 9.07 0.61
CA ASN A 185 10.35 9.83 0.82
C ASN A 185 9.43 9.65 -0.40
N GLN A 186 8.14 9.56 -0.12
CA GLN A 186 7.08 9.60 -1.11
C GLN A 186 6.18 10.78 -0.79
N VAL A 187 5.82 11.55 -1.80
CA VAL A 187 4.99 12.75 -1.64
C VAL A 187 3.64 12.50 -2.28
N LEU A 188 2.59 12.47 -1.48
CA LEU A 188 1.21 12.41 -1.93
C LEU A 188 0.67 13.83 -2.06
N ILE A 189 0.20 14.22 -3.25
CA ILE A 189 -0.36 15.54 -3.53
C ILE A 189 -1.85 15.40 -3.87
N TYR A 190 -2.69 16.12 -3.15
CA TYR A 190 -4.12 16.20 -3.46
C TYR A 190 -4.35 17.06 -4.71
N ARG A 191 -5.12 16.54 -5.68
CA ARG A 191 -5.40 17.16 -6.99
C ARG A 191 -6.87 17.57 -7.17
N GLY A 192 -7.65 17.63 -6.09
CA GLY A 192 -9.06 17.98 -6.15
C GLY A 192 -9.97 16.77 -6.36
N LYS A 193 -11.20 17.04 -6.80
CA LYS A 193 -12.26 16.05 -7.01
C LYS A 193 -12.53 15.83 -8.50
N LYS A 194 -12.87 14.60 -8.87
CA LYS A 194 -13.27 14.26 -10.23
C LYS A 194 -14.18 13.04 -10.24
N ASP A 195 -15.23 13.07 -11.06
CA ASP A 195 -16.04 11.89 -11.30
C ASP A 195 -15.33 10.93 -12.25
N PHE A 196 -15.43 9.64 -11.96
CA PHE A 196 -14.83 8.59 -12.77
C PHE A 196 -15.78 7.40 -12.92
N LYS A 197 -16.04 7.00 -14.19
CA LYS A 197 -16.79 5.78 -14.52
C LYS A 197 -15.85 4.58 -14.50
N ALA A 198 -16.06 3.65 -13.56
CA ALA A 198 -15.27 2.43 -13.41
C ALA A 198 -15.74 1.33 -14.38
N ASN A 199 -15.06 0.18 -14.37
CA ASN A 199 -15.38 -0.95 -15.28
C ASN A 199 -16.66 -1.72 -14.88
N ASN A 200 -17.24 -1.44 -13.74
CA ASN A 200 -18.55 -1.94 -13.33
C ASN A 200 -19.72 -1.05 -13.79
N ASP A 201 -19.45 -0.13 -14.73
CA ASP A 201 -20.40 0.87 -15.24
C ASP A 201 -20.95 1.87 -14.23
N VAL A 202 -20.42 1.89 -13.01
CA VAL A 202 -20.78 2.84 -11.96
C VAL A 202 -19.86 4.06 -12.03
N THR A 203 -20.45 5.25 -11.91
CA THR A 203 -19.71 6.51 -11.77
C THR A 203 -19.55 6.83 -10.29
N TYR A 204 -18.31 7.07 -9.88
CA TYR A 204 -17.95 7.45 -8.51
C TYR A 204 -17.41 8.88 -8.48
N ARG A 205 -17.84 9.66 -7.49
CA ARG A 205 -17.16 10.89 -7.12
C ARG A 205 -15.86 10.52 -6.41
N CYS A 206 -14.74 11.02 -6.91
CA CYS A 206 -13.42 10.64 -6.46
C CYS A 206 -12.61 11.82 -5.93
N LEU A 207 -11.80 11.56 -4.93
CA LEU A 207 -10.64 12.37 -4.56
C LEU A 207 -9.46 11.91 -5.42
N VAL A 208 -8.72 12.84 -6.01
CA VAL A 208 -7.59 12.54 -6.89
C VAL A 208 -6.29 12.89 -6.21
N PHE A 209 -5.33 11.95 -6.24
CA PHE A 209 -4.00 12.14 -5.66
C PHE A 209 -2.91 11.74 -6.64
N SER A 210 -1.81 12.48 -6.63
CA SER A 210 -0.56 12.13 -7.31
C SER A 210 0.47 11.67 -6.29
N LEU A 211 1.13 10.53 -6.55
CA LEU A 211 2.28 10.07 -5.79
C LEU A 211 3.56 10.37 -6.56
N LEU A 212 4.47 11.10 -5.95
CA LEU A 212 5.75 11.49 -6.52
C LEU A 212 6.90 10.92 -5.70
N ASN A 213 8.04 10.74 -6.38
CA ASN A 213 9.30 10.40 -5.72
C ASN A 213 10.09 11.69 -5.44
N ASP A 214 10.45 11.89 -4.18
CA ASP A 214 11.19 13.07 -3.69
C ASP A 214 12.63 13.18 -4.25
N LYS A 215 13.21 12.09 -4.79
CA LYS A 215 14.63 12.06 -5.21
C LYS A 215 14.91 12.63 -6.60
N VAL A 216 13.93 13.07 -7.33
CA VAL A 216 14.11 13.55 -8.71
C VAL A 216 14.10 15.08 -8.72
N LYS A 217 15.14 15.72 -9.26
CA LYS A 217 15.24 17.20 -9.46
C LYS A 217 14.04 17.80 -10.20
N LYS A 218 13.30 16.97 -10.96
CA LYS A 218 11.97 17.29 -11.53
C LYS A 218 10.98 16.34 -10.90
N GLU A 219 9.95 16.87 -10.25
CA GLU A 219 8.85 16.09 -9.69
C GLU A 219 8.27 15.16 -10.77
N LYS A 220 8.57 13.87 -10.68
CA LYS A 220 8.00 12.86 -11.58
C LYS A 220 6.85 12.16 -10.87
N GLU A 221 5.66 12.29 -11.43
CA GLU A 221 4.51 11.52 -10.98
C GLU A 221 4.76 10.04 -11.29
N LEU A 222 4.66 9.20 -10.25
CA LEU A 222 4.81 7.75 -10.36
C LEU A 222 3.45 7.09 -10.53
N LEU A 223 2.49 7.53 -9.70
CA LEU A 223 1.13 6.99 -9.65
C LEU A 223 0.14 8.14 -9.51
N ARG A 224 -1.06 7.94 -10.09
CA ARG A 224 -2.24 8.76 -9.80
C ARG A 224 -3.36 7.88 -9.30
N PHE A 225 -3.93 8.24 -8.17
CA PHE A 225 -5.03 7.51 -7.54
C PHE A 225 -6.33 8.31 -7.66
N TYR A 226 -7.41 7.59 -7.98
CA TYR A 226 -8.78 8.07 -7.86
C TYR A 226 -9.45 7.19 -6.80
N ILE A 227 -9.66 7.74 -5.61
CA ILE A 227 -10.30 7.04 -4.50
C ILE A 227 -11.69 7.61 -4.27
N THR A 228 -12.62 6.78 -3.81
CA THR A 228 -14.00 7.22 -3.55
C THR A 228 -14.07 8.35 -2.51
N ASP A 229 -14.86 9.40 -2.79
CA ASP A 229 -15.13 10.52 -1.86
C ASP A 229 -16.21 10.09 -0.85
N ASP A 230 -15.93 9.04 -0.10
CA ASP A 230 -16.72 8.49 0.99
C ASP A 230 -15.81 7.86 2.06
N ALA A 231 -16.39 7.36 3.13
CA ALA A 231 -15.61 6.79 4.25
C ALA A 231 -14.78 5.54 3.91
N ASN A 232 -14.93 4.95 2.71
CA ASN A 232 -14.12 3.79 2.30
C ASN A 232 -12.81 4.22 1.64
N HIS A 233 -12.75 5.42 1.01
CA HIS A 233 -11.62 5.85 0.18
C HIS A 233 -11.10 4.72 -0.71
N MET A 234 -12.04 3.98 -1.32
CA MET A 234 -11.73 2.81 -2.13
C MET A 234 -11.07 3.26 -3.46
N PRO A 235 -9.91 2.72 -3.84
CA PRO A 235 -9.34 3.00 -5.15
C PRO A 235 -10.26 2.49 -6.27
N VAL A 236 -10.71 3.37 -7.16
CA VAL A 236 -11.51 3.02 -8.34
C VAL A 236 -10.72 3.09 -9.63
N ARG A 237 -9.61 3.84 -9.61
CA ARG A 237 -8.63 3.89 -10.70
C ARG A 237 -7.24 4.19 -10.14
N ILE A 238 -6.23 3.53 -10.71
CA ILE A 238 -4.82 3.80 -10.44
C ILE A 238 -4.11 3.88 -11.78
N ASP A 239 -3.50 5.04 -12.08
CA ASP A 239 -2.65 5.23 -13.25
C ASP A 239 -1.19 5.05 -12.84
N PHE A 240 -0.45 4.26 -13.61
CA PHE A 240 0.98 3.97 -13.42
C PHE A 240 1.76 4.63 -14.54
N HIS A 241 2.64 5.58 -14.20
CA HIS A 241 3.54 6.24 -15.15
C HIS A 241 4.86 5.48 -15.21
N LEU A 242 4.95 4.52 -16.11
CA LEU A 242 6.12 3.66 -16.28
C LEU A 242 7.16 4.33 -17.20
N ASN A 243 8.40 3.85 -17.17
CA ASN A 243 9.45 4.39 -18.06
C ASN A 243 9.22 4.06 -19.55
N PHE A 244 8.41 3.03 -19.84
CA PHE A 244 8.15 2.52 -21.18
C PHE A 244 6.66 2.66 -21.61
N GLY A 245 5.87 3.44 -20.88
CA GLY A 245 4.46 3.67 -21.20
C GLY A 245 3.59 3.90 -19.96
N GLU A 246 2.29 3.79 -20.14
CA GLU A 246 1.30 3.96 -19.08
C GLU A 246 0.47 2.70 -18.89
N ALA A 247 0.24 2.31 -17.64
CA ALA A 247 -0.73 1.29 -17.30
C ALA A 247 -1.83 1.88 -16.42
N VAL A 248 -3.02 1.26 -16.45
CA VAL A 248 -4.18 1.70 -15.66
C VAL A 248 -4.87 0.49 -15.07
N ALA A 249 -5.07 0.49 -13.75
CA ALA A 249 -5.97 -0.41 -13.06
C ALA A 249 -7.33 0.26 -12.89
N LYS A 250 -8.41 -0.38 -13.35
CA LYS A 250 -9.80 0.12 -13.22
C LYS A 250 -10.63 -0.85 -12.41
N PHE A 251 -11.29 -0.34 -11.39
CA PHE A 251 -12.15 -1.14 -10.51
C PHE A 251 -13.24 -1.87 -11.30
N LEU A 252 -13.37 -3.17 -11.05
CA LEU A 252 -14.35 -4.04 -11.69
C LEU A 252 -15.46 -4.44 -10.72
N ASN A 253 -15.11 -4.97 -9.56
CA ASN A 253 -16.05 -5.35 -8.51
C ASN A 253 -15.34 -5.49 -7.16
N GLY A 254 -16.11 -5.54 -6.08
CA GLY A 254 -15.56 -5.74 -4.74
C GLY A 254 -16.62 -6.23 -3.76
N THR A 255 -16.15 -6.88 -2.70
CA THR A 255 -16.95 -7.40 -1.59
C THR A 255 -16.34 -6.99 -0.26
N GLY A 256 -17.10 -7.11 0.83
CA GLY A 256 -16.60 -6.84 2.18
C GLY A 256 -16.30 -5.37 2.47
N ILE A 257 -16.76 -4.44 1.63
CA ILE A 257 -16.59 -2.99 1.82
C ILE A 257 -17.23 -2.58 3.15
N ARG A 258 -16.49 -1.80 3.94
CA ARG A 258 -16.85 -1.52 5.34
C ARG A 258 -18.03 -0.56 5.49
N ASN A 259 -18.01 0.54 4.73
CA ASN A 259 -18.93 1.65 4.89
C ASN A 259 -19.90 1.76 3.69
N PRO A 260 -21.03 2.46 3.80
CA PRO A 260 -21.90 2.74 2.67
C PRO A 260 -21.15 3.47 1.54
N GLN A 261 -21.43 3.12 0.29
CA GLN A 261 -20.80 3.73 -0.90
C GLN A 261 -21.55 5.01 -1.30
N THR A 262 -21.37 6.08 -0.53
CA THR A 262 -22.08 7.36 -0.73
C THR A 262 -21.47 8.22 -1.85
N SER A 263 -20.34 7.81 -2.40
CA SER A 263 -19.66 8.44 -3.54
C SER A 263 -20.26 8.08 -4.90
N VAL A 264 -21.16 7.09 -4.96
CA VAL A 264 -21.84 6.71 -6.21
C VAL A 264 -22.70 7.88 -6.71
N VAL A 265 -22.39 8.33 -7.94
CA VAL A 265 -23.15 9.39 -8.61
C VAL A 265 -24.42 8.75 -9.18
N LYS A 266 -25.57 9.11 -8.61
CA LYS A 266 -26.87 8.71 -9.17
C LYS A 266 -27.08 9.45 -10.50
N LYS A 267 -27.45 8.72 -11.53
CA LYS A 267 -27.92 9.30 -12.80
C LYS A 267 -29.28 9.93 -12.58
#